data_cc180a0e2c01694d11f2daa5857dfd2f
#
_entry.id   cc180a0e2c01694d11f2daa5857dfd2f
#
_cell.length_a   1.000
_cell.length_b   1.000
_cell.length_c   1.000
_cell.angle_alpha   90.00
_cell.angle_beta   90.00
_cell.angle_gamma   90.00
#
_symmetry.space_group_name_H-M   'P 1'
#
loop_
_entity.id
_entity.type
_entity.pdbx_description
1 polymer ?
#
loop_
_entity_poly.entity_id
_entity_poly.type
_entity_poly.pdbx_seq_one_letter_code
_entity_poly.pdbx_strand_id
1 'polypeptide(L)'
;MSTGPNQPPPEYLPAHPSTRGGAGRGAWARLRWPLLIVAGGGLALGGLYLVTQANRLTGGGATRAAMTLDEMEKLRLRSVQQEAAFEQVRLTRPELTEADIRLLADALQAQEDYITARGALGRDNGRLDGLRRRYHTLRAEKLRAASDQAEAAALELAKTRPEQAEAEIRRALDLEKEITEQWVYSGLAEPGRLARLDTRLRRLESEPIWRRTRELEAEGRRLAAEGGHEAAAAKFDEALAMERTFLEKYRDVRATEFDREDQLTILRDTERSHPEAAAVEDLARQATGLEQAGRWEQAVPVWGQAVARFQELLARHPRSNWADRARDRELTRRGHLAQAHPRVVAIEQQVATLRRLLVDRKVGEALALAAAASVELQRLNDTYPGIFPPTEPLRQELDFLVERQSTLKALLPEIDRQLTLLPGTPKLRLLNREVSQALYAAMVGANPSAQQREAHPVDSVAYAEAERFCQLLGWALGAKVRLPTVAELTRAAGDVARAPAARQAWTFGNGDGINTHAVATSEPNAGGFHDLLGNVEEWTLADPRADEAMVAGGSVGWLAEPGFPAKSAPKREKSRILGFRILVE
;
A
#
# COMPACT_ATOMS: atom_id res chain seq x y z
N MET A 1 3.03 -22.58 36.07
CA MET A 1 1.99 -21.86 36.84
C MET A 1 2.03 -20.38 36.42
N SER A 2 0.92 -19.94 35.98
CA SER A 2 0.41 -18.56 35.83
C SER A 2 0.95 -17.70 34.67
N THR A 3 0.20 -17.74 33.65
CA THR A 3 0.04 -16.82 32.51
C THR A 3 -0.57 -15.49 32.93
N GLY A 4 -0.05 -14.37 32.45
CA GLY A 4 -0.70 -13.06 32.51
C GLY A 4 -0.74 -12.44 31.11
N PRO A 5 -1.80 -11.69 30.73
CA PRO A 5 -2.14 -11.47 29.34
C PRO A 5 -1.47 -10.25 28.69
N ASN A 6 -1.23 -10.38 27.38
CA ASN A 6 -0.90 -9.32 26.42
C ASN A 6 -1.90 -8.15 26.48
N GLN A 7 -1.40 -6.95 26.63
CA GLN A 7 -2.10 -5.72 26.26
C GLN A 7 -1.61 -5.21 24.88
N PRO A 8 -2.51 -4.79 23.99
CA PRO A 8 -2.13 -4.15 22.73
C PRO A 8 -1.71 -2.68 22.97
N PRO A 9 -0.87 -2.10 22.10
CA PRO A 9 -0.44 -0.71 22.20
C PRO A 9 -1.57 0.27 21.87
N PRO A 10 -1.53 1.52 22.36
CA PRO A 10 -2.59 2.50 22.20
C PRO A 10 -2.67 3.03 20.77
N GLU A 11 -3.90 3.11 20.26
CA GLU A 11 -4.26 3.78 19.02
C GLU A 11 -3.97 5.28 19.09
N TYR A 12 -3.19 5.77 18.13
CA TYR A 12 -3.01 7.19 17.88
C TYR A 12 -4.23 7.76 17.16
N LEU A 13 -5.01 8.58 17.84
CA LEU A 13 -6.00 9.47 17.25
C LEU A 13 -5.29 10.69 16.64
N PRO A 14 -5.59 11.08 15.38
CA PRO A 14 -5.05 12.32 14.83
C PRO A 14 -5.79 13.54 15.40
N ALA A 15 -5.02 14.54 15.77
CA ALA A 15 -5.46 15.83 16.30
C ALA A 15 -6.25 16.62 15.25
N HIS A 16 -7.37 17.21 15.67
CA HIS A 16 -8.13 18.21 14.92
C HIS A 16 -7.35 19.53 14.78
N PRO A 17 -7.30 20.15 13.61
CA PRO A 17 -6.89 21.54 13.51
C PRO A 17 -8.07 22.48 13.78
N SER A 18 -7.83 23.42 14.64
CA SER A 18 -8.70 24.51 15.03
C SER A 18 -9.02 25.46 13.88
N THR A 19 -10.28 25.83 13.80
CA THR A 19 -10.88 26.81 12.92
C THR A 19 -10.40 28.24 13.17
N ARG A 20 -10.10 28.98 12.07
CA ARG A 20 -10.37 30.43 11.97
C ARG A 20 -10.67 30.83 10.53
N GLY A 21 -11.92 31.21 10.29
CA GLY A 21 -12.34 32.43 9.63
C GLY A 21 -12.18 32.57 8.13
N GLY A 22 -13.29 32.51 7.38
CA GLY A 22 -13.35 33.02 6.02
C GLY A 22 -14.74 32.77 5.41
N ALA A 23 -15.55 33.80 5.36
CA ALA A 23 -16.88 33.79 4.80
C ALA A 23 -16.88 33.50 3.29
N GLY A 24 -17.62 32.47 2.85
CA GLY A 24 -17.90 32.19 1.45
C GLY A 24 -19.35 31.74 1.26
N ARG A 25 -20.20 32.69 0.87
CA ARG A 25 -21.60 32.46 0.42
C ARG A 25 -21.56 31.57 -0.82
N GLY A 26 -22.22 30.40 -0.81
CA GLY A 26 -22.37 29.67 -2.08
C GLY A 26 -22.79 28.19 -2.04
N ALA A 27 -23.33 27.65 -0.94
CA ALA A 27 -23.69 26.22 -0.90
C ALA A 27 -25.18 25.91 -0.65
N TRP A 28 -26.07 26.91 -0.61
CA TRP A 28 -27.49 26.70 -0.31
C TRP A 28 -28.43 26.73 -1.55
N ALA A 29 -27.90 26.84 -2.76
CA ALA A 29 -28.71 26.96 -3.98
C ALA A 29 -29.01 25.64 -4.70
N ARG A 30 -28.49 24.48 -4.28
CA ARG A 30 -28.66 23.22 -5.03
C ARG A 30 -29.60 22.19 -4.39
N LEU A 31 -30.20 22.45 -3.24
CA LEU A 31 -31.13 21.51 -2.57
C LEU A 31 -32.59 21.94 -2.54
N ARG A 32 -32.98 23.00 -3.25
CA ARG A 32 -34.37 23.51 -3.21
C ARG A 32 -35.26 23.10 -4.40
N TRP A 33 -34.73 22.46 -5.44
CA TRP A 33 -35.53 22.14 -6.64
C TRP A 33 -36.30 20.82 -6.61
N PRO A 34 -35.88 19.71 -5.95
CA PRO A 34 -36.70 18.50 -5.93
C PRO A 34 -37.93 18.59 -5.03
N LEU A 35 -37.90 19.40 -3.97
CA LEU A 35 -39.05 19.52 -3.05
C LEU A 35 -40.16 20.45 -3.57
N LEU A 36 -39.87 21.35 -4.49
CA LEU A 36 -40.88 22.22 -5.12
C LEU A 36 -41.67 21.52 -6.24
N ILE A 37 -41.10 20.47 -6.87
CA ILE A 37 -41.81 19.69 -7.89
C ILE A 37 -42.81 18.74 -7.25
N VAL A 38 -42.52 18.15 -6.09
CA VAL A 38 -43.46 17.29 -5.36
C VAL A 38 -44.58 18.12 -4.69
N ALA A 39 -44.27 19.31 -4.18
CA ALA A 39 -45.27 20.23 -3.64
C ALA A 39 -46.11 20.88 -4.74
N GLY A 40 -45.54 21.17 -5.91
CA GLY A 40 -46.25 21.71 -7.06
C GLY A 40 -47.21 20.70 -7.71
N GLY A 41 -46.83 19.44 -7.80
CA GLY A 41 -47.68 18.34 -8.30
C GLY A 41 -48.89 18.08 -7.41
N GLY A 42 -48.67 18.04 -6.09
CA GLY A 42 -49.75 17.83 -5.11
C GLY A 42 -50.74 18.99 -5.07
N LEU A 43 -50.28 20.22 -5.23
CA LEU A 43 -51.15 21.42 -5.30
C LEU A 43 -51.89 21.55 -6.64
N ALA A 44 -51.30 21.09 -7.74
CA ALA A 44 -51.96 21.08 -9.03
C ALA A 44 -53.08 20.03 -9.11
N LEU A 45 -52.88 18.83 -8.55
CA LEU A 45 -53.90 17.78 -8.47
C LEU A 45 -54.95 18.10 -7.44
N GLY A 46 -54.57 18.64 -6.28
CA GLY A 46 -55.51 19.14 -5.26
C GLY A 46 -56.27 20.36 -5.75
N GLY A 47 -55.63 21.25 -6.49
CA GLY A 47 -56.24 22.41 -7.14
C GLY A 47 -57.22 22.03 -8.27
N LEU A 48 -56.87 21.02 -9.08
CA LEU A 48 -57.76 20.52 -10.13
C LEU A 48 -58.96 19.78 -9.54
N TYR A 49 -58.76 19.03 -8.41
CA TYR A 49 -59.86 18.40 -7.68
C TYR A 49 -60.78 19.42 -7.02
N LEU A 50 -60.24 20.49 -6.39
CA LEU A 50 -61.00 21.59 -5.83
C LEU A 50 -61.67 22.44 -6.90
N VAL A 51 -61.02 22.69 -8.07
CA VAL A 51 -61.62 23.42 -9.19
C VAL A 51 -62.70 22.59 -9.87
N THR A 52 -62.55 21.27 -10.00
CA THR A 52 -63.60 20.39 -10.50
C THR A 52 -64.75 20.26 -9.51
N GLN A 53 -64.53 20.26 -8.20
CA GLN A 53 -65.56 20.37 -7.18
C GLN A 53 -66.17 21.79 -7.15
N ALA A 54 -65.38 22.84 -7.22
CA ALA A 54 -65.88 24.22 -7.30
C ALA A 54 -66.66 24.48 -8.61
N ASN A 55 -66.16 23.97 -9.77
CA ASN A 55 -66.95 24.06 -11.02
C ASN A 55 -68.20 23.19 -11.02
N ARG A 56 -68.23 22.09 -10.23
CA ARG A 56 -69.49 21.37 -9.96
C ARG A 56 -70.44 22.17 -9.03
N LEU A 57 -69.88 23.03 -8.19
CA LEU A 57 -70.63 23.88 -7.28
C LEU A 57 -70.98 25.26 -7.86
N THR A 58 -70.23 25.75 -8.88
CA THR A 58 -70.39 27.08 -9.47
C THR A 58 -70.73 27.05 -10.97
N GLY A 59 -70.70 25.89 -11.61
CA GLY A 59 -70.98 25.71 -13.05
C GLY A 59 -72.45 25.52 -13.33
N GLY A 60 -73.12 26.60 -13.63
CA GLY A 60 -74.43 26.57 -14.27
C GLY A 60 -75.55 26.97 -13.34
N GLY A 61 -75.87 28.22 -13.36
CA GLY A 61 -77.20 28.73 -13.01
C GLY A 61 -78.30 28.23 -13.96
N ALA A 62 -78.43 26.90 -14.07
CA ALA A 62 -79.71 26.28 -14.31
C ALA A 62 -80.21 25.89 -12.93
N THR A 63 -81.20 26.58 -12.46
CA THR A 63 -82.02 26.19 -11.33
C THR A 63 -82.42 24.71 -11.56
N ARG A 64 -81.60 23.75 -11.02
CA ARG A 64 -82.10 22.39 -10.81
C ARG A 64 -83.32 22.62 -9.92
N ALA A 65 -84.50 22.37 -10.49
CA ALA A 65 -85.71 22.31 -9.69
C ALA A 65 -85.44 21.46 -8.44
N ALA A 66 -85.69 22.02 -7.25
CA ALA A 66 -85.45 21.28 -6.01
C ALA A 66 -86.25 19.96 -6.14
N MET A 67 -85.51 18.85 -6.15
CA MET A 67 -86.13 17.52 -6.21
C MET A 67 -87.19 17.43 -5.12
N THR A 68 -88.33 16.93 -5.48
CA THR A 68 -89.44 16.75 -4.48
C THR A 68 -89.03 15.63 -3.51
N LEU A 69 -89.62 15.62 -2.33
CA LEU A 69 -89.43 14.56 -1.32
C LEU A 69 -89.73 13.18 -1.91
N ASP A 70 -90.75 13.07 -2.81
CA ASP A 70 -91.14 11.84 -3.47
C ASP A 70 -90.08 11.36 -4.45
N GLU A 71 -89.43 12.27 -5.19
CA GLU A 71 -88.29 11.92 -6.11
C GLU A 71 -87.08 11.48 -5.32
N MET A 72 -86.75 12.09 -4.19
CA MET A 72 -85.63 11.68 -3.32
C MET A 72 -85.90 10.31 -2.70
N GLU A 73 -87.11 10.02 -2.28
CA GLU A 73 -87.49 8.73 -1.70
C GLU A 73 -87.41 7.60 -2.81
N LYS A 74 -87.80 7.90 -4.06
CA LYS A 74 -87.62 7.00 -5.19
C LYS A 74 -86.15 6.64 -5.41
N LEU A 75 -85.23 7.57 -5.34
CA LEU A 75 -83.80 7.30 -5.42
C LEU A 75 -83.32 6.37 -4.30
N ARG A 76 -83.74 6.64 -3.05
CA ARG A 76 -83.44 5.80 -1.91
C ARG A 76 -83.98 4.37 -2.10
N LEU A 77 -85.23 4.22 -2.46
CA LEU A 77 -85.85 2.94 -2.74
C LEU A 77 -85.19 2.19 -3.87
N ARG A 78 -84.83 2.89 -4.98
CA ARG A 78 -84.07 2.32 -6.08
C ARG A 78 -82.73 1.77 -5.62
N SER A 79 -81.98 2.53 -4.80
CA SER A 79 -80.73 2.05 -4.22
C SER A 79 -80.91 0.78 -3.40
N VAL A 80 -81.94 0.69 -2.54
CA VAL A 80 -82.21 -0.49 -1.71
C VAL A 80 -82.64 -1.68 -2.56
N GLN A 81 -83.45 -1.46 -3.60
CA GLN A 81 -83.92 -2.53 -4.48
C GLN A 81 -82.77 -3.12 -5.33
N GLN A 82 -81.90 -2.30 -5.88
CA GLN A 82 -80.75 -2.75 -6.66
C GLN A 82 -79.72 -3.49 -5.76
N GLU A 83 -79.48 -3.04 -4.56
CA GLU A 83 -78.66 -3.74 -3.58
C GLU A 83 -79.24 -5.12 -3.21
N ALA A 84 -80.55 -5.20 -2.94
CA ALA A 84 -81.23 -6.46 -2.64
C ALA A 84 -81.15 -7.44 -3.83
N ALA A 85 -81.35 -6.94 -5.05
CA ALA A 85 -81.18 -7.75 -6.27
C ALA A 85 -79.76 -8.28 -6.40
N PHE A 86 -78.74 -7.45 -6.13
CA PHE A 86 -77.35 -7.88 -6.12
C PHE A 86 -77.10 -8.97 -5.09
N GLU A 87 -77.59 -8.82 -3.84
CA GLU A 87 -77.42 -9.85 -2.80
C GLU A 87 -78.06 -11.18 -3.14
N GLN A 88 -79.24 -11.18 -3.76
CA GLN A 88 -79.87 -12.42 -4.25
C GLN A 88 -79.00 -13.13 -5.30
N VAL A 89 -78.49 -12.40 -6.27
CA VAL A 89 -77.57 -12.97 -7.29
C VAL A 89 -76.28 -13.49 -6.64
N ARG A 90 -75.69 -12.75 -5.73
CA ARG A 90 -74.49 -13.15 -5.02
C ARG A 90 -74.64 -14.44 -4.21
N LEU A 91 -75.80 -14.70 -3.65
CA LEU A 91 -76.11 -15.94 -2.90
C LEU A 91 -76.36 -17.13 -3.80
N THR A 92 -76.73 -16.90 -5.04
CA THR A 92 -77.14 -17.97 -6.00
C THR A 92 -76.09 -18.30 -7.03
N ARG A 93 -75.12 -17.46 -7.27
CA ARG A 93 -74.06 -17.63 -8.28
C ARG A 93 -72.66 -17.63 -7.64
N PRO A 94 -71.85 -18.63 -7.94
CA PRO A 94 -70.48 -18.69 -7.46
C PRO A 94 -69.56 -17.62 -8.11
N GLU A 95 -69.87 -17.21 -9.34
CA GLU A 95 -69.14 -16.18 -10.07
C GLU A 95 -70.08 -15.06 -10.51
N LEU A 96 -69.71 -13.81 -10.20
CA LEU A 96 -70.46 -12.62 -10.57
C LEU A 96 -70.09 -12.11 -11.94
N THR A 97 -71.08 -11.92 -12.79
CA THR A 97 -70.90 -11.32 -14.13
C THR A 97 -70.82 -9.79 -14.03
N GLU A 98 -70.40 -9.12 -15.10
CA GLU A 98 -70.43 -7.64 -15.17
C GLU A 98 -71.84 -7.07 -15.03
N ALA A 99 -72.87 -7.77 -15.49
CA ALA A 99 -74.27 -7.40 -15.31
C ALA A 99 -74.66 -7.44 -13.83
N ASP A 100 -74.19 -8.45 -13.09
CA ASP A 100 -74.44 -8.61 -11.67
C ASP A 100 -73.76 -7.49 -10.84
N ILE A 101 -72.52 -7.16 -11.16
CA ILE A 101 -71.78 -6.04 -10.51
C ILE A 101 -72.42 -4.70 -10.83
N ARG A 102 -73.03 -4.53 -12.02
CA ARG A 102 -73.74 -3.32 -12.40
C ARG A 102 -74.92 -3.03 -11.47
N LEU A 103 -75.59 -4.04 -10.91
CA LEU A 103 -76.61 -3.84 -9.91
C LEU A 103 -76.10 -3.09 -8.70
N LEU A 104 -74.91 -3.43 -8.22
CA LEU A 104 -74.30 -2.75 -7.07
C LEU A 104 -73.82 -1.34 -7.45
N ALA A 105 -73.32 -1.14 -8.69
CA ALA A 105 -72.98 0.16 -9.21
C ALA A 105 -74.20 1.11 -9.29
N ASP A 106 -75.30 0.58 -9.79
CA ASP A 106 -76.57 1.31 -9.87
C ASP A 106 -77.12 1.65 -8.50
N ALA A 107 -76.99 0.74 -7.50
CA ALA A 107 -77.31 0.98 -6.12
C ALA A 107 -76.47 2.12 -5.50
N LEU A 108 -75.14 2.11 -5.79
CA LEU A 108 -74.20 3.12 -5.36
C LEU A 108 -74.56 4.50 -5.94
N GLN A 109 -74.75 4.55 -7.28
CA GLN A 109 -75.10 5.78 -7.98
C GLN A 109 -76.41 6.37 -7.48
N ALA A 110 -77.47 5.54 -7.30
CA ALA A 110 -78.73 6.00 -6.77
C ALA A 110 -78.60 6.55 -5.31
N GLN A 111 -77.73 5.97 -4.51
CA GLN A 111 -77.43 6.48 -3.18
C GLN A 111 -76.65 7.79 -3.22
N GLU A 112 -75.71 7.94 -4.12
CA GLU A 112 -74.95 9.21 -4.33
C GLU A 112 -75.89 10.34 -4.77
N ASP A 113 -76.76 10.05 -5.74
CA ASP A 113 -77.76 11.01 -6.21
C ASP A 113 -78.73 11.41 -5.10
N TYR A 114 -79.17 10.45 -4.24
CA TYR A 114 -80.03 10.71 -3.10
C TYR A 114 -79.34 11.60 -2.06
N ILE A 115 -78.09 11.31 -1.70
CA ILE A 115 -77.31 12.11 -0.73
C ILE A 115 -77.09 13.52 -1.28
N THR A 116 -76.73 13.63 -2.57
CA THR A 116 -76.49 14.90 -3.27
C THR A 116 -77.79 15.77 -3.26
N ALA A 117 -78.95 15.14 -3.57
CA ALA A 117 -80.25 15.82 -3.56
C ALA A 117 -80.70 16.29 -2.14
N ARG A 118 -80.35 15.51 -1.12
CA ARG A 118 -80.72 15.81 0.29
C ARG A 118 -79.83 16.90 0.93
N GLY A 119 -78.68 17.16 0.37
CA GLY A 119 -77.71 18.13 0.93
C GLY A 119 -76.94 17.63 2.14
N ALA A 120 -76.11 18.48 2.78
CA ALA A 120 -75.10 18.14 3.79
C ALA A 120 -75.62 17.52 5.11
N LEU A 121 -76.92 17.36 5.32
CA LEU A 121 -77.52 16.82 6.52
C LEU A 121 -77.86 15.32 6.51
N GLY A 122 -77.11 14.55 5.67
CA GLY A 122 -77.37 13.12 5.45
C GLY A 122 -76.93 12.22 6.61
N ARG A 123 -77.91 11.60 7.33
CA ARG A 123 -77.68 10.49 8.29
C ARG A 123 -77.26 9.16 7.56
N ASP A 124 -77.30 9.12 6.23
CA ASP A 124 -77.08 7.90 5.42
C ASP A 124 -75.67 7.77 4.81
N ASN A 125 -74.71 8.61 5.26
CA ASN A 125 -73.34 8.52 4.76
C ASN A 125 -72.74 7.12 5.00
N GLY A 126 -73.06 6.46 6.14
CA GLY A 126 -72.56 5.13 6.44
C GLY A 126 -73.02 4.06 5.41
N ARG A 127 -74.25 4.20 4.85
CA ARG A 127 -74.74 3.31 3.79
C ARG A 127 -74.00 3.59 2.48
N LEU A 128 -73.81 4.85 2.12
CA LEU A 128 -73.06 5.25 0.94
C LEU A 128 -71.61 4.68 1.00
N ASP A 129 -70.92 4.86 2.13
CA ASP A 129 -69.58 4.35 2.34
C ASP A 129 -69.56 2.79 2.33
N GLY A 130 -70.59 2.14 2.80
CA GLY A 130 -70.76 0.68 2.72
C GLY A 130 -70.86 0.19 1.29
N LEU A 131 -71.80 0.80 0.50
CA LEU A 131 -71.97 0.46 -0.92
C LEU A 131 -70.70 0.73 -1.73
N ARG A 132 -70.04 1.87 -1.49
CA ARG A 132 -68.82 2.26 -2.16
C ARG A 132 -67.69 1.28 -1.87
N ARG A 133 -67.49 0.94 -0.60
CA ARG A 133 -66.46 -0.07 -0.22
C ARG A 133 -66.73 -1.41 -0.89
N ARG A 134 -67.95 -1.92 -0.85
CA ARG A 134 -68.32 -3.21 -1.45
C ARG A 134 -68.11 -3.22 -2.98
N TYR A 135 -68.55 -2.18 -3.68
CA TYR A 135 -68.35 -2.04 -5.12
C TYR A 135 -66.86 -1.95 -5.49
N HIS A 136 -66.10 -1.10 -4.79
CA HIS A 136 -64.68 -0.97 -4.99
C HIS A 136 -63.94 -2.29 -4.70
N THR A 137 -64.33 -3.03 -3.64
CA THR A 137 -63.72 -4.31 -3.30
C THR A 137 -63.94 -5.34 -4.44
N LEU A 138 -65.14 -5.49 -4.92
CA LEU A 138 -65.46 -6.42 -6.00
C LEU A 138 -64.68 -6.10 -7.29
N ARG A 139 -64.58 -4.82 -7.64
CA ARG A 139 -63.75 -4.40 -8.79
C ARG A 139 -62.30 -4.69 -8.60
N ALA A 140 -61.77 -4.34 -7.46
CA ALA A 140 -60.37 -4.53 -7.10
C ALA A 140 -59.98 -6.01 -6.99
N GLU A 141 -60.88 -6.89 -6.46
CA GLU A 141 -60.65 -8.34 -6.39
C GLU A 141 -60.44 -8.97 -7.77
N LYS A 142 -61.24 -8.59 -8.78
CA LYS A 142 -61.03 -9.06 -10.15
C LYS A 142 -59.72 -8.60 -10.76
N LEU A 143 -59.39 -7.34 -10.55
CA LEU A 143 -58.09 -6.79 -11.03
C LEU A 143 -56.92 -7.44 -10.33
N ARG A 144 -57.07 -7.67 -9.00
CA ARG A 144 -56.04 -8.37 -8.22
C ARG A 144 -55.81 -9.79 -8.72
N ALA A 145 -56.88 -10.56 -8.95
CA ALA A 145 -56.79 -11.92 -9.53
C ALA A 145 -56.09 -11.91 -10.89
N ALA A 146 -56.40 -10.94 -11.76
CA ALA A 146 -55.76 -10.78 -13.06
C ALA A 146 -54.29 -10.36 -12.91
N SER A 147 -53.95 -9.50 -11.93
CA SER A 147 -52.59 -9.12 -11.60
C SER A 147 -51.77 -10.30 -11.09
N ASP A 148 -52.34 -11.13 -10.20
CA ASP A 148 -51.70 -12.34 -9.67
C ASP A 148 -51.42 -13.35 -10.80
N GLN A 149 -52.37 -13.54 -11.72
CA GLN A 149 -52.20 -14.41 -12.88
C GLN A 149 -51.12 -13.92 -13.83
N ALA A 150 -51.06 -12.61 -14.09
CA ALA A 150 -50.02 -12.01 -14.92
C ALA A 150 -48.64 -12.12 -14.26
N GLU A 151 -48.57 -11.91 -12.94
CA GLU A 151 -47.31 -12.09 -12.19
C GLU A 151 -46.83 -13.54 -12.22
N ALA A 152 -47.72 -14.52 -12.06
CA ALA A 152 -47.40 -15.94 -12.14
C ALA A 152 -46.92 -16.33 -13.54
N ALA A 153 -47.61 -15.87 -14.60
CA ALA A 153 -47.22 -16.10 -16.00
C ALA A 153 -45.81 -15.51 -16.27
N ALA A 154 -45.53 -14.33 -15.78
CA ALA A 154 -44.23 -13.71 -15.93
C ALA A 154 -43.09 -14.51 -15.26
N LEU A 155 -43.34 -15.11 -14.09
CA LEU A 155 -42.36 -15.94 -13.40
C LEU A 155 -41.97 -17.19 -14.22
N GLU A 156 -42.94 -17.82 -14.85
CA GLU A 156 -42.71 -18.97 -15.74
C GLU A 156 -41.92 -18.57 -17.01
N LEU A 157 -42.25 -17.41 -17.56
CA LEU A 157 -41.64 -16.92 -18.81
C LEU A 157 -40.25 -16.33 -18.60
N ALA A 158 -39.89 -15.87 -17.40
CA ALA A 158 -38.68 -15.10 -17.14
C ALA A 158 -37.39 -15.80 -17.60
N LYS A 159 -37.32 -17.13 -17.56
CA LYS A 159 -36.12 -17.89 -17.96
C LYS A 159 -36.06 -18.18 -19.46
N THR A 160 -37.19 -18.28 -20.12
CA THR A 160 -37.29 -18.77 -21.51
C THR A 160 -37.65 -17.67 -22.50
N ARG A 161 -38.48 -16.71 -22.09
CA ARG A 161 -39.01 -15.62 -22.92
C ARG A 161 -39.07 -14.30 -22.13
N PRO A 162 -37.92 -13.68 -21.86
CA PRO A 162 -37.84 -12.51 -20.97
C PRO A 162 -38.68 -11.31 -21.44
N GLU A 163 -38.80 -11.08 -22.76
CA GLU A 163 -39.63 -10.01 -23.31
C GLU A 163 -41.14 -10.22 -23.03
N GLN A 164 -41.58 -11.47 -23.07
CA GLN A 164 -42.97 -11.79 -22.71
C GLN A 164 -43.18 -11.69 -21.18
N ALA A 165 -42.21 -12.09 -20.41
CA ALA A 165 -42.22 -11.91 -18.95
C ALA A 165 -42.30 -10.42 -18.57
N GLU A 166 -41.58 -9.55 -19.25
CA GLU A 166 -41.64 -8.10 -19.07
C GLU A 166 -43.05 -7.55 -19.33
N ALA A 167 -43.67 -7.99 -20.45
CA ALA A 167 -45.01 -7.56 -20.80
C ALA A 167 -46.04 -7.97 -19.72
N GLU A 168 -45.94 -9.20 -19.21
CA GLU A 168 -46.86 -9.69 -18.15
C GLU A 168 -46.65 -8.96 -16.82
N ILE A 169 -45.39 -8.68 -16.39
CA ILE A 169 -45.13 -7.84 -15.18
C ILE A 169 -45.65 -6.42 -15.36
N ARG A 170 -45.49 -5.83 -16.54
CA ARG A 170 -46.03 -4.50 -16.84
C ARG A 170 -47.56 -4.50 -16.72
N ARG A 171 -48.21 -5.52 -17.27
CA ARG A 171 -49.66 -5.71 -17.13
C ARG A 171 -50.07 -5.84 -15.65
N ALA A 172 -49.37 -6.68 -14.88
CA ALA A 172 -49.65 -6.83 -13.45
C ALA A 172 -49.51 -5.50 -12.68
N LEU A 173 -48.45 -4.72 -12.99
CA LEU A 173 -48.20 -3.40 -12.39
C LEU A 173 -49.29 -2.38 -12.73
N ASP A 174 -49.75 -2.35 -14.00
CA ASP A 174 -50.79 -1.43 -14.43
C ASP A 174 -52.14 -1.75 -13.77
N LEU A 175 -52.48 -3.02 -13.60
CA LEU A 175 -53.67 -3.46 -12.85
C LEU A 175 -53.58 -3.05 -11.37
N GLU A 176 -52.42 -3.15 -10.73
CA GLU A 176 -52.24 -2.70 -9.33
C GLU A 176 -52.29 -1.17 -9.21
N LYS A 177 -51.81 -0.43 -10.20
CA LYS A 177 -51.99 1.02 -10.25
C LYS A 177 -53.46 1.39 -10.33
N GLU A 178 -54.22 0.72 -11.19
CA GLU A 178 -55.66 0.92 -11.28
C GLU A 178 -56.37 0.68 -9.94
N ILE A 179 -56.02 -0.42 -9.23
CA ILE A 179 -56.57 -0.70 -7.89
C ILE A 179 -56.27 0.46 -6.94
N THR A 180 -55.04 0.97 -6.98
CA THR A 180 -54.59 2.02 -6.06
C THR A 180 -55.21 3.40 -6.38
N GLU A 181 -55.40 3.73 -7.63
CA GLU A 181 -55.83 5.04 -8.10
C GLU A 181 -57.36 5.14 -8.19
N GLN A 182 -58.02 4.09 -8.71
CA GLN A 182 -59.47 4.14 -8.98
C GLN A 182 -60.31 3.50 -7.89
N TRP A 183 -59.77 2.42 -7.26
CA TRP A 183 -60.51 1.61 -6.30
C TRP A 183 -60.07 1.79 -4.87
N VAL A 184 -59.80 3.05 -4.47
CA VAL A 184 -59.22 3.44 -3.18
C VAL A 184 -59.99 2.95 -1.93
N TYR A 185 -61.30 2.77 -2.04
CA TYR A 185 -62.12 2.28 -0.92
C TYR A 185 -62.20 0.75 -0.80
N SER A 186 -61.52 0.03 -1.68
CA SER A 186 -61.49 -1.44 -1.66
C SER A 186 -60.75 -2.03 -0.47
N GLY A 187 -59.79 -1.27 0.09
CA GLY A 187 -58.88 -1.80 1.10
C GLY A 187 -57.81 -2.77 0.55
N LEU A 188 -57.77 -2.98 -0.78
CA LEU A 188 -56.83 -3.88 -1.45
C LEU A 188 -55.61 -3.18 -2.00
N ALA A 189 -55.52 -1.86 -1.89
CA ALA A 189 -54.35 -1.11 -2.31
C ALA A 189 -53.13 -1.46 -1.44
N GLU A 190 -52.09 -2.04 -2.03
CA GLU A 190 -50.86 -2.44 -1.36
C GLU A 190 -49.63 -1.72 -1.97
N PRO A 191 -49.19 -0.60 -1.37
CA PRO A 191 -48.01 0.10 -1.88
C PRO A 191 -46.75 -0.77 -1.96
N GLY A 192 -46.60 -1.71 -1.04
CA GLY A 192 -45.50 -2.67 -1.04
C GLY A 192 -45.51 -3.63 -2.25
N ARG A 193 -46.71 -3.99 -2.76
CA ARG A 193 -46.85 -4.82 -3.96
C ARG A 193 -46.48 -4.04 -5.23
N LEU A 194 -46.96 -2.79 -5.34
CA LEU A 194 -46.57 -1.91 -6.44
C LEU A 194 -45.04 -1.77 -6.52
N ALA A 195 -44.38 -1.51 -5.39
CA ALA A 195 -42.93 -1.40 -5.35
C ALA A 195 -42.23 -2.72 -5.73
N ARG A 196 -42.78 -3.88 -5.31
CA ARG A 196 -42.22 -5.19 -5.71
C ARG A 196 -42.35 -5.47 -7.20
N LEU A 197 -43.52 -5.18 -7.79
CA LEU A 197 -43.76 -5.38 -9.24
C LEU A 197 -42.91 -4.41 -10.06
N ASP A 198 -42.79 -3.13 -9.66
CA ASP A 198 -41.93 -2.16 -10.29
C ASP A 198 -40.45 -2.59 -10.25
N THR A 199 -39.97 -3.01 -9.08
CA THR A 199 -38.61 -3.52 -8.94
C THR A 199 -38.37 -4.74 -9.85
N ARG A 200 -39.37 -5.64 -9.96
CA ARG A 200 -39.28 -6.83 -10.82
C ARG A 200 -39.27 -6.47 -12.30
N LEU A 201 -40.11 -5.51 -12.70
CA LEU A 201 -40.13 -4.99 -14.08
C LEU A 201 -38.77 -4.41 -14.45
N ARG A 202 -38.29 -3.49 -13.63
CA ARG A 202 -36.97 -2.83 -13.85
C ARG A 202 -35.82 -3.85 -13.86
N ARG A 203 -35.93 -4.94 -13.09
CA ARG A 203 -34.93 -6.03 -13.15
C ARG A 203 -34.95 -6.75 -14.49
N LEU A 204 -36.13 -7.05 -15.07
CA LEU A 204 -36.25 -7.66 -16.38
C LEU A 204 -35.75 -6.73 -17.50
N GLU A 205 -36.14 -5.45 -17.48
CA GLU A 205 -35.67 -4.43 -18.41
C GLU A 205 -34.14 -4.25 -18.36
N SER A 206 -33.53 -4.40 -17.19
CA SER A 206 -32.08 -4.26 -16.98
C SER A 206 -31.27 -5.48 -17.45
N GLU A 207 -31.88 -6.67 -17.54
CA GLU A 207 -31.19 -7.94 -17.84
C GLU A 207 -30.45 -7.96 -19.18
N PRO A 208 -31.03 -7.51 -20.31
CA PRO A 208 -30.33 -7.47 -21.59
C PRO A 208 -29.10 -6.57 -21.57
N ILE A 209 -29.20 -5.40 -20.92
CA ILE A 209 -28.09 -4.43 -20.80
C ILE A 209 -26.98 -5.07 -19.97
N TRP A 210 -27.33 -5.64 -18.81
CA TRP A 210 -26.39 -6.31 -17.91
C TRP A 210 -25.65 -7.47 -18.60
N ARG A 211 -26.38 -8.31 -19.33
CA ARG A 211 -25.79 -9.43 -20.08
C ARG A 211 -24.86 -8.94 -21.18
N ARG A 212 -25.29 -7.95 -21.95
CA ARG A 212 -24.48 -7.39 -23.04
C ARG A 212 -23.21 -6.74 -22.54
N THR A 213 -23.23 -6.05 -21.41
CA THR A 213 -22.03 -5.49 -20.78
C THR A 213 -21.01 -6.58 -20.45
N ARG A 214 -21.46 -7.73 -19.94
CA ARG A 214 -20.58 -8.86 -19.61
C ARG A 214 -20.03 -9.57 -20.83
N GLU A 215 -20.83 -9.69 -21.87
CA GLU A 215 -20.38 -10.23 -23.16
C GLU A 215 -19.27 -9.37 -23.76
N LEU A 216 -19.46 -8.06 -23.78
CA LEU A 216 -18.47 -7.09 -24.27
C LEU A 216 -17.18 -7.14 -23.45
N GLU A 217 -17.29 -7.25 -22.12
CA GLU A 217 -16.13 -7.42 -21.26
C GLU A 217 -15.38 -8.72 -21.57
N ALA A 218 -16.09 -9.83 -21.71
CA ALA A 218 -15.48 -11.11 -22.04
C ALA A 218 -14.80 -11.08 -23.41
N GLU A 219 -15.43 -10.43 -24.40
CA GLU A 219 -14.86 -10.23 -25.73
C GLU A 219 -13.60 -9.35 -25.66
N GLY A 220 -13.64 -8.26 -24.88
CA GLY A 220 -12.49 -7.39 -24.65
C GLY A 220 -11.32 -8.14 -24.02
N ARG A 221 -11.57 -8.94 -22.97
CA ARG A 221 -10.55 -9.77 -22.32
C ARG A 221 -9.94 -10.80 -23.27
N ARG A 222 -10.75 -11.42 -24.13
CA ARG A 222 -10.27 -12.36 -25.14
C ARG A 222 -9.36 -11.66 -26.15
N LEU A 223 -9.78 -10.51 -26.69
CA LEU A 223 -8.97 -9.72 -27.62
C LEU A 223 -7.65 -9.26 -27.00
N ALA A 224 -7.66 -8.84 -25.74
CA ALA A 224 -6.45 -8.50 -25.00
C ALA A 224 -5.48 -9.68 -24.91
N ALA A 225 -5.97 -10.87 -24.58
CA ALA A 225 -5.17 -12.09 -24.53
C ALA A 225 -4.57 -12.49 -25.88
N GLU A 226 -5.24 -12.13 -26.99
CA GLU A 226 -4.78 -12.34 -28.37
C GLU A 226 -3.82 -11.22 -28.84
N GLY A 227 -3.52 -10.22 -27.99
CA GLY A 227 -2.65 -9.08 -28.32
C GLY A 227 -3.33 -7.95 -29.09
N GLY A 228 -4.65 -8.00 -29.25
CA GLY A 228 -5.45 -6.97 -29.92
C GLY A 228 -5.85 -5.83 -28.99
N HIS A 229 -4.88 -5.13 -28.37
CA HIS A 229 -5.07 -4.15 -27.29
C HIS A 229 -6.01 -2.99 -27.66
N GLU A 230 -5.91 -2.45 -28.86
CA GLU A 230 -6.79 -1.36 -29.32
C GLU A 230 -8.24 -1.84 -29.48
N ALA A 231 -8.43 -3.02 -30.07
CA ALA A 231 -9.76 -3.62 -30.22
C ALA A 231 -10.36 -4.00 -28.85
N ALA A 232 -9.53 -4.51 -27.93
CA ALA A 232 -9.93 -4.79 -26.56
C ALA A 232 -10.39 -3.53 -25.82
N ALA A 233 -9.63 -2.45 -25.92
CA ALA A 233 -9.98 -1.15 -25.33
C ALA A 233 -11.31 -0.62 -25.89
N ALA A 234 -11.57 -0.76 -27.19
CA ALA A 234 -12.84 -0.38 -27.81
C ALA A 234 -14.02 -1.18 -27.22
N LYS A 235 -13.84 -2.49 -26.95
CA LYS A 235 -14.87 -3.32 -26.32
C LYS A 235 -15.14 -2.91 -24.87
N PHE A 236 -14.11 -2.55 -24.14
CA PHE A 236 -14.28 -2.01 -22.78
C PHE A 236 -14.96 -0.63 -22.78
N ASP A 237 -14.74 0.21 -23.81
CA ASP A 237 -15.48 1.47 -23.97
C ASP A 237 -16.97 1.23 -24.23
N GLU A 238 -17.30 0.27 -25.12
CA GLU A 238 -18.70 -0.12 -25.37
C GLU A 238 -19.35 -0.63 -24.08
N ALA A 239 -18.65 -1.53 -23.35
CA ALA A 239 -19.11 -2.05 -22.07
C ALA A 239 -19.33 -0.95 -21.03
N LEU A 240 -18.38 0.00 -20.93
CA LEU A 240 -18.45 1.11 -20.00
C LEU A 240 -19.62 2.06 -20.30
N ALA A 241 -19.88 2.36 -21.58
CA ALA A 241 -21.02 3.16 -21.99
C ALA A 241 -22.36 2.52 -21.60
N MET A 242 -22.48 1.19 -21.79
CA MET A 242 -23.66 0.43 -21.38
C MET A 242 -23.79 0.34 -19.84
N GLU A 243 -22.70 0.16 -19.12
CA GLU A 243 -22.70 0.15 -17.67
C GLU A 243 -23.17 1.49 -17.09
N ARG A 244 -22.73 2.60 -17.66
CA ARG A 244 -23.20 3.94 -17.26
C ARG A 244 -24.70 4.11 -17.49
N THR A 245 -25.20 3.64 -18.64
CA THR A 245 -26.64 3.64 -18.92
C THR A 245 -27.40 2.77 -17.92
N PHE A 246 -26.84 1.62 -17.57
CA PHE A 246 -27.40 0.74 -16.55
C PHE A 246 -27.44 1.42 -15.17
N LEU A 247 -26.34 2.05 -14.73
CA LEU A 247 -26.26 2.73 -13.44
C LEU A 247 -27.18 3.96 -13.36
N GLU A 248 -27.37 4.68 -14.46
CA GLU A 248 -28.28 5.81 -14.53
C GLU A 248 -29.75 5.38 -14.31
N LYS A 249 -30.18 4.28 -14.94
CA LYS A 249 -31.58 3.85 -14.97
C LYS A 249 -31.94 2.80 -13.91
N TYR A 250 -31.01 1.93 -13.56
CA TYR A 250 -31.30 0.69 -12.80
C TYR A 250 -30.39 0.46 -11.58
N ARG A 251 -29.75 1.52 -11.08
CA ARG A 251 -28.78 1.45 -9.97
C ARG A 251 -29.33 0.78 -8.71
N ASP A 252 -30.61 1.00 -8.41
CA ASP A 252 -31.31 0.48 -7.24
C ASP A 252 -31.79 -0.97 -7.41
N VAL A 253 -31.74 -1.53 -8.60
CA VAL A 253 -32.23 -2.87 -8.90
C VAL A 253 -31.18 -3.95 -8.60
N ARG A 254 -29.88 -3.60 -8.66
CA ARG A 254 -28.75 -4.51 -8.40
C ARG A 254 -27.71 -3.82 -7.51
N ALA A 255 -27.84 -3.98 -6.23
CA ALA A 255 -27.00 -3.31 -5.23
C ALA A 255 -25.53 -3.80 -5.15
N THR A 256 -25.13 -4.84 -5.91
CA THR A 256 -23.88 -5.58 -5.66
C THR A 256 -22.69 -5.24 -6.56
N GLU A 257 -22.79 -4.28 -7.48
CA GLU A 257 -21.72 -4.01 -8.45
C GLU A 257 -21.33 -2.53 -8.52
N PHE A 258 -21.14 -1.89 -7.37
CA PHE A 258 -20.78 -0.46 -7.29
C PHE A 258 -19.43 -0.12 -7.95
N ASP A 259 -18.50 -1.08 -7.98
CA ASP A 259 -17.13 -0.85 -8.48
C ASP A 259 -16.97 -1.19 -9.98
N ARG A 260 -18.02 -1.60 -10.66
CA ARG A 260 -17.92 -2.14 -12.01
C ARG A 260 -17.50 -1.09 -13.04
N GLU A 261 -18.01 0.12 -12.94
CA GLU A 261 -17.59 1.23 -13.81
C GLU A 261 -16.08 1.49 -13.66
N ASP A 262 -15.58 1.47 -12.42
CA ASP A 262 -14.15 1.63 -12.15
C ASP A 262 -13.33 0.46 -12.71
N GLN A 263 -13.80 -0.78 -12.56
CA GLN A 263 -13.14 -1.96 -13.10
C GLN A 263 -13.04 -1.91 -14.63
N LEU A 264 -14.12 -1.58 -15.33
CA LEU A 264 -14.14 -1.44 -16.79
C LEU A 264 -13.25 -0.29 -17.26
N THR A 265 -13.20 0.81 -16.48
CA THR A 265 -12.31 1.95 -16.75
C THR A 265 -10.83 1.51 -16.64
N ILE A 266 -10.48 0.75 -15.60
CA ILE A 266 -9.13 0.21 -15.42
C ILE A 266 -8.75 -0.71 -16.57
N LEU A 267 -9.64 -1.63 -16.96
CA LEU A 267 -9.40 -2.54 -18.09
C LEU A 267 -9.15 -1.76 -19.39
N ARG A 268 -10.03 -0.82 -19.72
CA ARG A 268 -9.89 0.04 -20.90
C ARG A 268 -8.57 0.80 -20.90
N ASP A 269 -8.25 1.49 -19.81
CA ASP A 269 -7.05 2.31 -19.70
C ASP A 269 -5.77 1.45 -19.74
N THR A 270 -5.84 0.23 -19.19
CA THR A 270 -4.75 -0.74 -19.25
C THR A 270 -4.44 -1.15 -20.69
N GLU A 271 -5.48 -1.48 -21.47
CA GLU A 271 -5.28 -1.89 -22.86
C GLU A 271 -4.86 -0.71 -23.75
N ARG A 272 -5.42 0.48 -23.55
CA ARG A 272 -4.99 1.69 -24.28
C ARG A 272 -3.54 2.07 -24.04
N SER A 273 -3.06 1.91 -22.81
CA SER A 273 -1.70 2.27 -22.43
C SER A 273 -0.67 1.17 -22.69
N HIS A 274 -1.10 -0.04 -23.07
CA HIS A 274 -0.21 -1.18 -23.31
C HIS A 274 0.93 -0.87 -24.30
N PRO A 275 0.70 -0.26 -25.49
CA PRO A 275 1.77 0.05 -26.44
C PRO A 275 2.80 1.04 -25.85
N GLU A 276 2.35 2.00 -25.06
CA GLU A 276 3.21 2.97 -24.36
C GLU A 276 4.05 2.26 -23.29
N ALA A 277 3.43 1.38 -22.50
CA ALA A 277 4.12 0.58 -21.49
C ALA A 277 5.18 -0.36 -22.13
N ALA A 278 4.83 -1.03 -23.22
CA ALA A 278 5.77 -1.88 -23.98
C ALA A 278 6.97 -1.08 -24.49
N ALA A 279 6.74 0.13 -25.02
CA ALA A 279 7.82 1.00 -25.49
C ALA A 279 8.75 1.46 -24.34
N VAL A 280 8.22 1.68 -23.14
CA VAL A 280 9.03 1.98 -21.94
C VAL A 280 9.90 0.79 -21.57
N GLU A 281 9.33 -0.42 -21.56
CA GLU A 281 10.11 -1.63 -21.26
C GLU A 281 11.20 -1.92 -22.30
N ASP A 282 10.95 -1.61 -23.57
CA ASP A 282 11.96 -1.72 -24.63
C ASP A 282 13.13 -0.75 -24.38
N LEU A 283 12.84 0.51 -24.05
CA LEU A 283 13.86 1.48 -23.68
C LEU A 283 14.63 1.05 -22.42
N ALA A 284 13.96 0.53 -21.42
CA ALA A 284 14.60 0.05 -20.20
C ALA A 284 15.54 -1.14 -20.49
N ARG A 285 15.13 -2.08 -21.36
CA ARG A 285 16.00 -3.19 -21.81
C ARG A 285 17.20 -2.68 -22.59
N GLN A 286 17.00 -1.74 -23.51
CA GLN A 286 18.08 -1.14 -24.28
C GLN A 286 19.10 -0.43 -23.38
N ALA A 287 18.63 0.38 -22.42
CA ALA A 287 19.50 1.07 -21.47
C ALA A 287 20.28 0.08 -20.59
N THR A 288 19.62 -0.98 -20.11
CA THR A 288 20.28 -2.05 -19.34
C THR A 288 21.35 -2.76 -20.16
N GLY A 289 21.11 -3.03 -21.43
CA GLY A 289 22.11 -3.62 -22.36
C GLY A 289 23.34 -2.72 -22.54
N LEU A 290 23.13 -1.40 -22.60
CA LEU A 290 24.23 -0.42 -22.66
C LEU A 290 25.04 -0.41 -21.34
N GLU A 291 24.41 -0.48 -20.19
CA GLU A 291 25.07 -0.58 -18.88
C GLU A 291 25.93 -1.85 -18.79
N GLN A 292 25.37 -3.00 -19.17
CA GLN A 292 26.10 -4.28 -19.19
C GLN A 292 27.31 -4.27 -20.12
N ALA A 293 27.23 -3.50 -21.21
CA ALA A 293 28.34 -3.28 -22.12
C ALA A 293 29.34 -2.21 -21.64
N GLY A 294 29.17 -1.67 -20.44
CA GLY A 294 30.03 -0.60 -19.89
C GLY A 294 29.78 0.79 -20.50
N ARG A 295 28.77 0.94 -21.36
CA ARG A 295 28.44 2.19 -22.08
C ARG A 295 27.47 3.07 -21.31
N TRP A 296 27.82 3.41 -20.08
CA TRP A 296 26.98 4.14 -19.14
C TRP A 296 26.52 5.51 -19.66
N GLU A 297 27.40 6.27 -20.29
CA GLU A 297 27.06 7.59 -20.86
C GLU A 297 25.97 7.50 -21.95
N GLN A 298 25.97 6.42 -22.71
CA GLN A 298 24.97 6.17 -23.76
C GLN A 298 23.64 5.67 -23.14
N ALA A 299 23.67 5.03 -21.97
CA ALA A 299 22.47 4.59 -21.26
C ALA A 299 21.67 5.77 -20.68
N VAL A 300 22.33 6.86 -20.29
CA VAL A 300 21.68 8.04 -19.67
C VAL A 300 20.52 8.59 -20.50
N PRO A 301 20.68 8.97 -21.78
CA PRO A 301 19.57 9.51 -22.56
C PRO A 301 18.46 8.48 -22.79
N VAL A 302 18.77 7.19 -22.84
CA VAL A 302 17.77 6.12 -23.02
C VAL A 302 16.93 5.96 -21.76
N TRP A 303 17.55 5.98 -20.58
CA TRP A 303 16.80 6.02 -19.30
C TRP A 303 15.93 7.29 -19.19
N GLY A 304 16.46 8.45 -19.60
CA GLY A 304 15.70 9.69 -19.64
C GLY A 304 14.44 9.61 -20.51
N GLN A 305 14.53 8.96 -21.67
CA GLN A 305 13.38 8.71 -22.54
C GLN A 305 12.39 7.73 -21.90
N ALA A 306 12.87 6.66 -21.26
CA ALA A 306 12.00 5.71 -20.56
C ALA A 306 11.22 6.39 -19.43
N VAL A 307 11.87 7.21 -18.61
CA VAL A 307 11.24 7.98 -17.52
C VAL A 307 10.20 8.95 -18.08
N ALA A 308 10.55 9.75 -19.08
CA ALA A 308 9.65 10.73 -19.67
C ALA A 308 8.38 10.08 -20.24
N ARG A 309 8.53 8.99 -21.01
CA ARG A 309 7.37 8.25 -21.56
C ARG A 309 6.52 7.62 -20.49
N PHE A 310 7.14 7.09 -19.43
CA PHE A 310 6.38 6.52 -18.33
C PHE A 310 5.59 7.57 -17.56
N GLN A 311 6.15 8.76 -17.35
CA GLN A 311 5.45 9.89 -16.73
C GLN A 311 4.28 10.38 -17.59
N GLU A 312 4.42 10.38 -18.92
CA GLU A 312 3.30 10.65 -19.82
C GLU A 312 2.19 9.59 -19.70
N LEU A 313 2.55 8.30 -19.61
CA LEU A 313 1.59 7.23 -19.37
C LEU A 313 0.84 7.43 -18.05
N LEU A 314 1.54 7.73 -16.96
CA LEU A 314 0.93 8.04 -15.65
C LEU A 314 -0.06 9.22 -15.72
N ALA A 315 0.27 10.25 -16.51
CA ALA A 315 -0.57 11.44 -16.67
C ALA A 315 -1.82 11.15 -17.51
N ARG A 316 -1.68 10.40 -18.62
CA ARG A 316 -2.78 10.11 -19.53
C ARG A 316 -3.70 8.99 -19.04
N HIS A 317 -3.14 7.97 -18.40
CA HIS A 317 -3.84 6.75 -18.01
C HIS A 317 -3.66 6.44 -16.51
N PRO A 318 -4.06 7.34 -15.59
CA PRO A 318 -3.77 7.19 -14.16
C PRO A 318 -4.48 5.99 -13.50
N ARG A 319 -5.47 5.40 -14.17
CA ARG A 319 -6.21 4.20 -13.72
C ARG A 319 -5.71 2.90 -14.34
N SER A 320 -4.77 2.97 -15.28
CA SER A 320 -4.17 1.78 -15.90
C SER A 320 -3.40 0.93 -14.87
N ASN A 321 -3.44 -0.37 -15.01
CA ASN A 321 -2.59 -1.29 -14.24
C ASN A 321 -1.10 -1.08 -14.51
N TRP A 322 -0.74 -0.45 -15.64
CA TRP A 322 0.63 -0.05 -15.95
C TRP A 322 1.07 1.20 -15.21
N ALA A 323 0.13 1.98 -14.64
CA ALA A 323 0.40 3.24 -13.94
C ALA A 323 0.93 3.00 -12.52
N ASP A 324 2.06 2.31 -12.40
CA ASP A 324 2.70 1.98 -11.13
C ASP A 324 3.75 3.04 -10.74
N ARG A 325 3.50 3.74 -9.65
CA ARG A 325 4.45 4.71 -9.07
C ARG A 325 5.73 4.06 -8.54
N ALA A 326 5.71 2.77 -8.22
CA ALA A 326 6.92 2.05 -7.85
C ALA A 326 7.82 1.88 -9.07
N ARG A 327 7.23 1.60 -10.24
CA ARG A 327 7.97 1.53 -11.51
C ARG A 327 8.56 2.88 -11.90
N ASP A 328 7.84 3.99 -11.74
CA ASP A 328 8.36 5.34 -11.98
C ASP A 328 9.61 5.63 -11.14
N ARG A 329 9.53 5.34 -9.83
CA ARG A 329 10.69 5.49 -8.93
C ARG A 329 11.87 4.61 -9.35
N GLU A 330 11.62 3.37 -9.77
CA GLU A 330 12.66 2.47 -10.21
C GLU A 330 13.35 2.94 -11.51
N LEU A 331 12.58 3.36 -12.51
CA LEU A 331 13.11 3.93 -13.75
C LEU A 331 13.95 5.19 -13.47
N THR A 332 13.44 6.10 -12.64
CA THR A 332 14.14 7.32 -12.21
C THR A 332 15.44 6.96 -11.47
N ARG A 333 15.38 6.00 -10.54
CA ARG A 333 16.54 5.52 -9.80
C ARG A 333 17.61 4.95 -10.75
N ARG A 334 17.21 4.16 -11.76
CA ARG A 334 18.13 3.61 -12.76
C ARG A 334 18.77 4.72 -13.61
N GLY A 335 17.99 5.70 -14.02
CA GLY A 335 18.50 6.87 -14.73
C GLY A 335 19.55 7.64 -13.93
N HIS A 336 19.29 7.89 -12.66
CA HIS A 336 20.24 8.52 -11.74
C HIS A 336 21.50 7.65 -11.53
N LEU A 337 21.34 6.33 -11.40
CA LEU A 337 22.47 5.40 -11.30
C LEU A 337 23.37 5.49 -12.54
N ALA A 338 22.79 5.49 -13.73
CA ALA A 338 23.54 5.62 -14.97
C ALA A 338 24.31 6.95 -15.06
N GLN A 339 23.70 8.06 -14.62
CA GLN A 339 24.35 9.37 -14.58
C GLN A 339 25.51 9.45 -13.60
N ALA A 340 25.36 8.79 -12.46
CA ALA A 340 26.32 8.87 -11.35
C ALA A 340 27.46 7.86 -11.49
N HIS A 341 27.24 6.71 -12.15
CA HIS A 341 28.22 5.63 -12.25
C HIS A 341 29.61 6.06 -12.75
N PRO A 342 29.77 6.88 -13.81
CA PRO A 342 31.10 7.32 -14.27
C PRO A 342 31.86 8.12 -13.20
N ARG A 343 31.15 8.90 -12.37
CA ARG A 343 31.74 9.66 -11.26
C ARG A 343 32.19 8.75 -10.13
N VAL A 344 31.41 7.71 -9.81
CA VAL A 344 31.80 6.69 -8.81
C VAL A 344 33.09 6.01 -9.27
N VAL A 345 33.17 5.58 -10.52
CA VAL A 345 34.39 4.97 -11.09
C VAL A 345 35.58 5.91 -11.01
N ALA A 346 35.38 7.20 -11.28
CA ALA A 346 36.44 8.20 -11.16
C ALA A 346 36.94 8.34 -9.70
N ILE A 347 36.05 8.34 -8.74
CA ILE A 347 36.38 8.38 -7.29
C ILE A 347 37.14 7.09 -6.90
N GLU A 348 36.69 5.92 -7.33
CA GLU A 348 37.38 4.64 -7.09
C GLU A 348 38.81 4.65 -7.66
N GLN A 349 39.03 5.23 -8.84
CA GLN A 349 40.35 5.41 -9.43
C GLN A 349 41.20 6.39 -8.61
N GLN A 350 40.63 7.48 -8.10
CA GLN A 350 41.30 8.40 -7.18
C GLN A 350 41.75 7.68 -5.91
N VAL A 351 40.87 6.85 -5.30
CA VAL A 351 41.19 6.06 -4.12
C VAL A 351 42.27 5.00 -4.41
N ALA A 352 42.24 4.36 -5.58
CA ALA A 352 43.31 3.45 -5.98
C ALA A 352 44.65 4.18 -6.09
N THR A 353 44.66 5.41 -6.61
CA THR A 353 45.85 6.26 -6.68
C THR A 353 46.32 6.70 -5.29
N LEU A 354 45.41 7.14 -4.45
CA LEU A 354 45.66 7.49 -3.06
C LEU A 354 46.33 6.34 -2.29
N ARG A 355 45.84 5.10 -2.42
CA ARG A 355 46.44 3.93 -1.77
C ARG A 355 47.89 3.70 -2.25
N ARG A 356 48.20 3.87 -3.57
CA ARG A 356 49.57 3.79 -4.07
C ARG A 356 50.44 4.88 -3.45
N LEU A 357 49.96 6.13 -3.37
CA LEU A 357 50.70 7.22 -2.75
C LEU A 357 51.02 6.93 -1.26
N LEU A 358 50.12 6.29 -0.53
CA LEU A 358 50.35 5.85 0.86
C LEU A 358 51.44 4.77 0.91
N VAL A 359 51.39 3.77 0.02
CA VAL A 359 52.42 2.73 -0.10
C VAL A 359 53.79 3.39 -0.40
N ASP A 360 53.83 4.36 -1.31
CA ASP A 360 55.04 5.12 -1.69
C ASP A 360 55.49 6.15 -0.62
N ARG A 361 54.81 6.20 0.54
CA ARG A 361 55.05 7.14 1.64
C ARG A 361 54.88 8.63 1.28
N LYS A 362 54.15 8.94 0.22
CA LYS A 362 53.75 10.29 -0.18
C LYS A 362 52.50 10.74 0.59
N VAL A 363 52.56 10.68 1.91
CA VAL A 363 51.41 10.86 2.81
C VAL A 363 50.68 12.17 2.57
N GLY A 364 51.42 13.28 2.34
CA GLY A 364 50.81 14.59 2.10
C GLY A 364 49.94 14.64 0.84
N GLU A 365 50.46 14.07 -0.28
CA GLU A 365 49.72 14.01 -1.55
C GLU A 365 48.50 13.08 -1.43
N ALA A 366 48.65 11.94 -0.76
CA ALA A 366 47.59 10.99 -0.55
C ALA A 366 46.41 11.59 0.25
N LEU A 367 46.69 12.30 1.36
CA LEU A 367 45.66 12.89 2.18
C LEU A 367 44.98 14.09 1.49
N ALA A 368 45.68 14.85 0.66
CA ALA A 368 45.08 15.86 -0.20
C ALA A 368 44.10 15.27 -1.22
N LEU A 369 44.47 14.14 -1.81
CA LEU A 369 43.59 13.42 -2.73
C LEU A 369 42.42 12.82 -2.02
N ALA A 370 42.58 12.31 -0.77
CA ALA A 370 41.47 11.83 0.05
C ALA A 370 40.45 12.93 0.32
N ALA A 371 40.89 14.12 0.67
CA ALA A 371 40.01 15.26 0.92
C ALA A 371 39.23 15.66 -0.36
N ALA A 372 39.88 15.69 -1.51
CA ALA A 372 39.21 15.96 -2.79
C ALA A 372 38.17 14.90 -3.16
N ALA A 373 38.50 13.61 -3.00
CA ALA A 373 37.61 12.50 -3.27
C ALA A 373 36.41 12.47 -2.30
N SER A 374 36.61 12.79 -1.00
CA SER A 374 35.51 12.88 -0.02
C SER A 374 34.52 13.98 -0.39
N VAL A 375 34.99 15.17 -0.80
CA VAL A 375 34.11 16.26 -1.26
C VAL A 375 33.29 15.86 -2.48
N GLU A 376 33.90 15.19 -3.46
CA GLU A 376 33.20 14.77 -4.67
C GLU A 376 32.19 13.66 -4.36
N LEU A 377 32.53 12.72 -3.49
CA LEU A 377 31.62 11.67 -3.03
C LEU A 377 30.43 12.27 -2.27
N GLN A 378 30.66 13.28 -1.44
CA GLN A 378 29.58 13.99 -0.74
C GLN A 378 28.64 14.69 -1.73
N ARG A 379 29.20 15.41 -2.72
CA ARG A 379 28.39 16.04 -3.79
C ARG A 379 27.55 15.02 -4.56
N LEU A 380 28.12 13.86 -4.83
CA LEU A 380 27.43 12.77 -5.51
C LEU A 380 26.24 12.28 -4.67
N ASN A 381 26.45 12.06 -3.38
CA ASN A 381 25.39 11.62 -2.46
C ASN A 381 24.29 12.68 -2.26
N ASP A 382 24.66 13.97 -2.24
CA ASP A 382 23.70 15.08 -2.15
C ASP A 382 22.86 15.20 -3.42
N THR A 383 23.47 14.94 -4.59
CA THR A 383 22.77 14.99 -5.89
C THR A 383 21.85 13.78 -6.08
N TYR A 384 22.26 12.61 -5.60
CA TYR A 384 21.57 11.33 -5.81
C TYR A 384 21.36 10.57 -4.49
N PRO A 385 20.56 11.09 -3.56
CA PRO A 385 20.41 10.49 -2.23
C PRO A 385 19.85 9.07 -2.30
N GLY A 386 20.49 8.16 -1.57
CA GLY A 386 20.03 6.77 -1.43
C GLY A 386 20.25 5.85 -2.65
N ILE A 387 20.98 6.32 -3.67
CA ILE A 387 21.24 5.52 -4.90
C ILE A 387 22.43 4.58 -4.76
N PHE A 388 23.37 4.88 -3.85
CA PHE A 388 24.66 4.18 -3.73
C PHE A 388 24.88 3.50 -2.36
N PRO A 389 24.24 2.34 -2.05
CA PRO A 389 24.68 1.53 -0.91
C PRO A 389 26.15 1.09 -0.99
N PRO A 390 26.72 0.76 -2.20
CA PRO A 390 28.11 0.32 -2.31
C PRO A 390 29.18 1.36 -2.00
N THR A 391 28.83 2.66 -1.96
CA THR A 391 29.79 3.72 -1.64
C THR A 391 30.08 3.90 -0.15
N GLU A 392 29.33 3.23 0.71
CA GLU A 392 29.51 3.34 2.17
C GLU A 392 30.92 2.93 2.66
N PRO A 393 31.51 1.80 2.20
CA PRO A 393 32.89 1.47 2.58
C PRO A 393 33.90 2.50 2.09
N LEU A 394 33.68 3.04 0.90
CA LEU A 394 34.54 4.07 0.32
C LEU A 394 34.46 5.37 1.12
N ARG A 395 33.28 5.77 1.51
CA ARG A 395 33.04 6.93 2.36
C ARG A 395 33.72 6.79 3.72
N GLN A 396 33.57 5.63 4.36
CA GLN A 396 34.22 5.37 5.66
C GLN A 396 35.73 5.46 5.59
N GLU A 397 36.38 4.97 4.52
CA GLU A 397 37.81 5.08 4.28
C GLU A 397 38.24 6.55 4.11
N LEU A 398 37.53 7.29 3.25
CA LEU A 398 37.85 8.69 2.98
C LEU A 398 37.63 9.57 4.21
N ASP A 399 36.51 9.43 4.92
CA ASP A 399 36.20 10.20 6.12
C ASP A 399 37.24 9.93 7.22
N PHE A 400 37.64 8.68 7.44
CA PHE A 400 38.71 8.32 8.37
C PHE A 400 40.03 9.00 8.02
N LEU A 401 40.44 8.96 6.75
CA LEU A 401 41.68 9.58 6.31
C LEU A 401 41.67 11.10 6.45
N VAL A 402 40.54 11.74 6.17
CA VAL A 402 40.38 13.20 6.31
C VAL A 402 40.33 13.62 7.75
N GLU A 403 39.54 12.95 8.59
CA GLU A 403 39.40 13.27 10.01
C GLU A 403 40.72 13.10 10.80
N ARG A 404 41.51 12.09 10.44
CA ARG A 404 42.79 11.76 11.10
C ARG A 404 44.03 12.31 10.40
N GLN A 405 43.87 13.24 9.47
CA GLN A 405 44.96 13.75 8.62
C GLN A 405 46.22 14.17 9.38
N SER A 406 46.09 14.98 10.44
CA SER A 406 47.21 15.46 11.25
C SER A 406 47.89 14.35 12.04
N THR A 407 47.07 13.45 12.62
CA THR A 407 47.53 12.29 13.38
C THR A 407 48.31 11.34 12.50
N LEU A 408 47.78 11.02 11.30
CA LEU A 408 48.38 10.08 10.35
C LEU A 408 49.74 10.60 9.80
N LYS A 409 49.88 11.93 9.56
CA LYS A 409 51.15 12.51 9.13
C LYS A 409 52.27 12.28 10.15
N ALA A 410 51.97 12.37 11.44
CA ALA A 410 52.92 12.14 12.51
C ALA A 410 53.18 10.65 12.77
N LEU A 411 52.13 9.81 12.71
CA LEU A 411 52.14 8.43 13.18
C LEU A 411 52.71 7.42 12.14
N LEU A 412 52.42 7.61 10.86
CA LEU A 412 52.83 6.64 9.81
C LEU A 412 54.35 6.43 9.72
N PRO A 413 55.24 7.45 9.84
CA PRO A 413 56.66 7.23 9.86
C PRO A 413 57.14 6.42 11.10
N GLU A 414 56.42 6.55 12.24
CA GLU A 414 56.73 5.80 13.45
C GLU A 414 56.34 4.33 13.32
N ILE A 415 55.15 4.07 12.79
CA ILE A 415 54.66 2.70 12.52
C ILE A 415 55.61 2.00 11.55
N ASP A 416 56.06 2.71 10.52
CA ASP A 416 56.93 2.12 9.49
C ASP A 416 58.30 1.69 10.07
N ARG A 417 58.82 2.42 11.06
CA ARG A 417 60.05 2.04 11.79
C ARG A 417 59.83 0.81 12.71
N GLN A 418 58.62 0.58 13.13
CA GLN A 418 58.26 -0.57 14.00
C GLN A 418 57.86 -1.83 13.20
N LEU A 419 57.67 -1.71 11.90
CA LEU A 419 57.34 -2.84 11.01
C LEU A 419 58.64 -3.57 10.57
N THR A 420 58.80 -4.81 11.04
CA THR A 420 59.97 -5.66 10.79
C THR A 420 59.57 -6.81 9.86
N LEU A 421 60.47 -7.16 8.91
CA LEU A 421 60.23 -8.29 8.02
C LEU A 421 60.11 -9.60 8.81
N LEU A 422 59.07 -10.36 8.50
CA LEU A 422 58.87 -11.69 9.10
C LEU A 422 59.89 -12.66 8.51
N PRO A 423 60.69 -13.35 9.35
CA PRO A 423 61.73 -14.26 8.90
C PRO A 423 61.19 -15.32 7.90
N GLY A 424 61.93 -15.52 6.80
CA GLY A 424 61.56 -16.46 5.75
C GLY A 424 60.40 -16.05 4.84
N THR A 425 60.01 -14.79 4.88
CA THR A 425 59.01 -14.21 3.96
C THR A 425 59.56 -12.92 3.30
N PRO A 426 59.37 -12.74 1.98
CA PRO A 426 59.99 -11.59 1.28
C PRO A 426 59.20 -10.29 1.43
N LYS A 427 57.94 -10.33 1.91
CA LYS A 427 57.04 -9.20 1.86
C LYS A 427 56.28 -8.94 3.15
N LEU A 428 56.06 -9.95 4.00
CA LEU A 428 55.26 -9.83 5.20
C LEU A 428 56.03 -9.04 6.27
N ARG A 429 55.43 -8.00 6.80
CA ARG A 429 56.00 -7.21 7.89
C ARG A 429 55.10 -7.33 9.12
N LEU A 430 55.68 -7.74 10.22
CA LEU A 430 55.01 -7.83 11.53
C LEU A 430 55.41 -6.60 12.37
N LEU A 431 54.44 -6.03 13.11
CA LEU A 431 54.77 -5.02 14.08
C LEU A 431 55.68 -5.64 15.14
N ASN A 432 56.88 -5.05 15.38
CA ASN A 432 57.92 -5.64 16.21
C ASN A 432 57.60 -5.68 17.72
N ARG A 433 56.44 -5.15 18.12
CA ARG A 433 55.87 -5.11 19.46
C ARG A 433 54.34 -5.26 19.38
N GLU A 434 53.67 -5.34 20.51
CA GLU A 434 52.23 -5.28 20.59
C GLU A 434 51.73 -3.88 20.19
N VAL A 435 50.47 -3.75 19.78
CA VAL A 435 49.81 -2.46 19.56
C VAL A 435 49.70 -1.75 20.91
N SER A 436 50.35 -0.57 21.06
CA SER A 436 50.25 0.23 22.28
C SER A 436 48.89 0.91 22.41
N GLN A 437 48.50 1.26 23.65
CA GLN A 437 47.30 2.03 23.92
C GLN A 437 47.28 3.37 23.18
N ALA A 438 48.42 4.07 23.11
CA ALA A 438 48.55 5.30 22.34
C ALA A 438 48.28 5.10 20.86
N LEU A 439 48.85 4.06 20.24
CA LEU A 439 48.62 3.74 18.84
C LEU A 439 47.15 3.36 18.58
N TYR A 440 46.57 2.52 19.44
CA TYR A 440 45.17 2.14 19.34
C TYR A 440 44.24 3.36 19.43
N ALA A 441 44.42 4.19 20.45
CA ALA A 441 43.61 5.40 20.64
C ALA A 441 43.76 6.39 19.48
N ALA A 442 44.94 6.54 18.92
CA ALA A 442 45.17 7.40 17.75
C ALA A 442 44.42 6.93 16.50
N MET A 443 44.29 5.63 16.31
CA MET A 443 43.59 5.04 15.17
C MET A 443 42.08 4.94 15.39
N VAL A 444 41.62 4.48 16.55
CA VAL A 444 40.21 4.18 16.83
C VAL A 444 39.47 5.36 17.47
N GLY A 445 40.20 6.21 18.22
CA GLY A 445 39.65 7.37 18.94
C GLY A 445 39.20 7.05 20.38
N ALA A 446 39.44 5.83 20.87
CA ALA A 446 39.10 5.40 22.22
C ALA A 446 40.16 4.41 22.72
N ASN A 447 40.33 4.34 24.05
CA ASN A 447 41.22 3.35 24.68
C ASN A 447 40.38 2.46 25.60
N PRO A 448 40.17 1.14 25.24
CA PRO A 448 39.37 0.22 26.03
C PRO A 448 40.11 -0.39 27.22
N SER A 449 41.43 -0.17 27.33
CA SER A 449 42.28 -0.84 28.30
C SER A 449 41.85 -0.62 29.74
N ALA A 450 41.98 -1.61 30.55
CA ALA A 450 41.55 -1.60 31.95
C ALA A 450 42.33 -0.57 32.78
N GLN A 451 43.58 -0.32 32.43
CA GLN A 451 44.44 0.75 33.02
C GLN A 451 44.96 1.65 31.91
N GLN A 452 44.71 2.96 32.04
CA GLN A 452 45.13 3.96 31.04
C GLN A 452 46.63 4.27 31.19
N ARG A 453 47.45 3.63 30.33
CA ARG A 453 48.90 3.76 30.27
C ARG A 453 49.36 3.76 28.82
N GLU A 454 49.55 4.89 28.21
CA GLU A 454 49.77 5.06 26.76
C GLU A 454 50.83 4.15 26.15
N ALA A 455 51.96 3.93 26.86
CA ALA A 455 53.06 3.10 26.41
C ALA A 455 52.85 1.59 26.61
N HIS A 456 51.81 1.15 27.32
CA HIS A 456 51.52 -0.26 27.54
C HIS A 456 50.76 -0.84 26.32
N PRO A 457 50.74 -2.19 26.16
CA PRO A 457 49.91 -2.80 25.14
C PRO A 457 48.44 -2.47 25.39
N VAL A 458 47.68 -2.30 24.29
CA VAL A 458 46.22 -2.22 24.41
C VAL A 458 45.68 -3.57 24.87
N ASP A 459 44.82 -3.52 25.89
CA ASP A 459 44.16 -4.68 26.46
C ASP A 459 42.62 -4.50 26.47
N SER A 460 41.92 -5.53 26.92
CA SER A 460 40.45 -5.51 26.96
C SER A 460 39.79 -5.27 25.61
N VAL A 461 40.40 -5.73 24.53
CA VAL A 461 39.96 -5.64 23.13
C VAL A 461 39.38 -6.96 22.67
N ALA A 462 38.14 -6.96 22.21
CA ALA A 462 37.52 -8.12 21.55
C ALA A 462 38.10 -8.32 20.13
N TYR A 463 37.97 -9.51 19.60
CA TYR A 463 38.48 -9.87 18.27
C TYR A 463 38.04 -8.89 17.16
N ALA A 464 36.73 -8.56 17.11
CA ALA A 464 36.19 -7.63 16.12
C ALA A 464 36.77 -6.20 16.23
N GLU A 465 37.12 -5.77 17.44
CA GLU A 465 37.76 -4.46 17.68
C GLU A 465 39.21 -4.47 17.19
N ALA A 466 39.93 -5.59 17.33
CA ALA A 466 41.26 -5.77 16.78
C ALA A 466 41.22 -5.84 15.24
N GLU A 467 40.24 -6.54 14.65
CA GLU A 467 40.02 -6.52 13.18
C GLU A 467 39.70 -5.12 12.69
N ARG A 468 38.85 -4.36 13.40
CA ARG A 468 38.55 -2.95 13.04
C ARG A 468 39.80 -2.09 13.04
N PHE A 469 40.66 -2.24 14.06
CA PHE A 469 41.95 -1.55 14.07
C PHE A 469 42.81 -1.92 12.83
N CYS A 470 42.91 -3.21 12.48
CA CYS A 470 43.61 -3.65 11.28
C CYS A 470 43.05 -3.00 10.01
N GLN A 471 41.75 -2.88 9.90
CA GLN A 471 41.08 -2.21 8.78
C GLN A 471 41.49 -0.73 8.67
N LEU A 472 41.37 0.01 9.78
CA LEU A 472 41.73 1.42 9.85
C LEU A 472 43.20 1.65 9.50
N LEU A 473 44.10 0.85 10.07
CA LEU A 473 45.52 0.92 9.75
C LEU A 473 45.82 0.50 8.31
N GLY A 474 45.07 -0.44 7.76
CA GLY A 474 45.14 -0.81 6.35
C GLY A 474 44.81 0.36 5.42
N TRP A 475 43.77 1.12 5.73
CA TRP A 475 43.46 2.37 5.02
C TRP A 475 44.59 3.40 5.13
N ALA A 476 45.14 3.58 6.33
CA ALA A 476 46.23 4.55 6.56
C ALA A 476 47.55 4.16 5.86
N LEU A 477 47.84 2.87 5.72
CA LEU A 477 49.04 2.38 5.06
C LEU A 477 48.89 2.16 3.54
N GLY A 478 47.65 2.16 3.04
CA GLY A 478 47.33 1.76 1.67
C GLY A 478 47.59 0.28 1.37
N ALA A 479 47.69 -0.56 2.41
CA ALA A 479 48.11 -1.96 2.33
C ALA A 479 47.11 -2.84 3.10
N LYS A 480 47.14 -4.13 2.82
CA LYS A 480 46.34 -5.08 3.60
C LYS A 480 47.00 -5.34 4.96
N VAL A 481 46.26 -5.04 6.02
CA VAL A 481 46.66 -5.27 7.42
C VAL A 481 45.69 -6.27 8.03
N ARG A 482 46.25 -7.23 8.78
CA ARG A 482 45.47 -8.26 9.48
C ARG A 482 46.15 -8.70 10.77
N LEU A 483 45.46 -9.46 11.56
CA LEU A 483 46.06 -10.20 12.66
C LEU A 483 47.01 -11.29 12.11
N PRO A 484 48.13 -11.56 12.77
CA PRO A 484 49.01 -12.67 12.40
C PRO A 484 48.40 -14.03 12.73
N THR A 485 48.78 -15.07 12.06
CA THR A 485 48.47 -16.45 12.43
C THR A 485 49.38 -16.91 13.57
N VAL A 486 49.00 -17.97 14.32
CA VAL A 486 49.86 -18.60 15.33
C VAL A 486 51.20 -19.03 14.74
N ALA A 487 51.18 -19.58 13.52
CA ALA A 487 52.40 -19.99 12.81
C ALA A 487 53.33 -18.80 12.48
N GLU A 488 52.77 -17.64 12.13
CA GLU A 488 53.55 -16.42 11.87
C GLU A 488 54.19 -15.86 13.14
N LEU A 489 53.43 -15.86 14.25
CA LEU A 489 53.98 -15.47 15.57
C LEU A 489 55.07 -16.43 16.04
N THR A 490 54.84 -17.74 15.92
CA THR A 490 55.86 -18.75 16.27
C THR A 490 57.14 -18.57 15.43
N ARG A 491 56.99 -18.27 14.16
CA ARG A 491 58.11 -17.99 13.27
C ARG A 491 58.88 -16.72 13.66
N ALA A 492 58.15 -15.67 14.04
CA ALA A 492 58.76 -14.42 14.55
C ALA A 492 59.51 -14.66 15.86
N ALA A 493 58.98 -15.51 16.75
CA ALA A 493 59.58 -15.87 18.02
C ALA A 493 60.91 -16.63 17.83
N GLY A 494 61.03 -17.47 16.81
CA GLY A 494 62.25 -18.22 16.54
C GLY A 494 62.71 -19.07 17.71
N ASP A 495 63.96 -18.96 18.12
CA ASP A 495 64.54 -19.75 19.21
C ASP A 495 63.97 -19.37 20.62
N VAL A 496 63.47 -18.14 20.77
CA VAL A 496 62.79 -17.75 22.04
C VAL A 496 61.57 -18.63 22.35
N ALA A 497 60.89 -19.13 21.31
CA ALA A 497 59.81 -20.09 21.49
C ALA A 497 60.22 -21.41 22.13
N ARG A 498 61.49 -21.76 22.07
CA ARG A 498 62.02 -23.01 22.63
C ARG A 498 62.60 -22.83 24.04
N ALA A 499 63.22 -21.68 24.30
CA ALA A 499 63.84 -21.35 25.55
C ALA A 499 63.80 -19.83 25.80
N PRO A 500 62.72 -19.31 26.35
CA PRO A 500 62.61 -17.86 26.59
C PRO A 500 63.67 -17.38 27.58
N ALA A 501 64.47 -16.42 27.17
CA ALA A 501 65.38 -15.73 28.09
C ALA A 501 64.59 -14.74 28.95
N ALA A 502 64.88 -14.68 30.23
CA ALA A 502 64.19 -13.83 31.20
C ALA A 502 64.19 -12.31 30.81
N ARG A 503 65.09 -11.85 29.95
CA ARG A 503 65.14 -10.49 29.44
C ARG A 503 64.31 -10.21 28.18
N GLN A 504 63.84 -11.27 27.53
CA GLN A 504 63.10 -11.19 26.22
C GLN A 504 61.57 -11.37 26.36
N ALA A 505 61.10 -11.56 27.57
CA ALA A 505 59.69 -11.78 27.83
C ALA A 505 59.32 -11.27 29.24
N TRP A 506 58.14 -10.66 29.38
CA TRP A 506 57.51 -10.37 30.66
C TRP A 506 56.55 -11.48 31.06
N THR A 507 56.99 -12.29 32.04
CA THR A 507 56.29 -13.49 32.51
C THR A 507 56.10 -13.46 34.04
N PHE A 508 55.41 -14.45 34.61
CA PHE A 508 55.22 -14.57 36.02
C PHE A 508 56.57 -14.62 36.82
N GLY A 509 57.62 -15.17 36.19
CA GLY A 509 58.90 -15.34 36.85
C GLY A 509 59.79 -14.09 36.95
N ASN A 510 59.56 -13.05 36.14
CA ASN A 510 60.40 -11.85 36.10
C ASN A 510 59.63 -10.52 36.19
N GLY A 511 58.30 -10.60 36.26
CA GLY A 511 57.38 -9.50 36.53
C GLY A 511 56.65 -9.70 37.86
N ASP A 512 55.60 -8.92 38.08
CA ASP A 512 54.69 -9.10 39.20
C ASP A 512 53.58 -10.12 38.96
N GLY A 513 53.52 -10.68 37.74
CA GLY A 513 52.53 -11.66 37.31
C GLY A 513 51.09 -11.09 37.13
N ILE A 514 50.93 -9.78 37.27
CA ILE A 514 49.63 -9.10 37.35
C ILE A 514 49.53 -7.95 36.36
N ASN A 515 50.53 -7.07 36.32
CA ASN A 515 50.52 -5.85 35.51
C ASN A 515 51.32 -5.99 34.23
N THR A 516 50.78 -5.52 33.13
CA THR A 516 51.48 -5.42 31.84
C THR A 516 52.63 -4.40 31.97
N HIS A 517 53.64 -4.56 31.12
CA HIS A 517 54.76 -3.62 30.99
C HIS A 517 54.64 -2.79 29.71
N ALA A 518 55.33 -1.67 29.63
CA ALA A 518 55.34 -0.84 28.41
C ALA A 518 55.88 -1.68 27.23
N VAL A 519 55.32 -1.53 26.05
CA VAL A 519 55.71 -2.27 24.85
C VAL A 519 57.17 -2.06 24.50
N ALA A 520 57.85 -3.10 24.06
CA ALA A 520 59.26 -3.08 23.67
C ALA A 520 60.23 -2.66 24.79
N THR A 521 59.90 -2.87 26.05
CA THR A 521 60.83 -2.72 27.17
C THR A 521 61.61 -3.98 27.47
N SER A 522 61.19 -5.14 26.93
CA SER A 522 62.01 -6.35 26.91
C SER A 522 63.12 -6.26 25.89
N GLU A 523 64.18 -7.07 25.99
CA GLU A 523 65.18 -7.20 24.95
C GLU A 523 64.58 -7.85 23.69
N PRO A 524 64.88 -7.33 22.47
CA PRO A 524 64.35 -8.00 21.28
C PRO A 524 65.04 -9.34 21.07
N ASN A 525 64.35 -10.27 20.38
CA ASN A 525 64.97 -11.49 19.91
C ASN A 525 65.90 -11.23 18.71
N ALA A 526 66.59 -12.25 18.18
CA ALA A 526 67.47 -12.15 17.04
C ALA A 526 66.77 -11.62 15.75
N GLY A 527 65.43 -11.71 15.65
CA GLY A 527 64.62 -11.16 14.57
C GLY A 527 64.21 -9.69 14.79
N GLY A 528 64.56 -9.08 15.95
CA GLY A 528 64.19 -7.70 16.23
C GLY A 528 62.79 -7.54 16.82
N PHE A 529 62.15 -8.60 17.29
CA PHE A 529 60.80 -8.62 17.88
C PHE A 529 60.85 -8.65 19.40
N HIS A 530 60.02 -7.82 20.02
CA HIS A 530 59.84 -7.72 21.46
C HIS A 530 58.57 -8.43 21.91
N ASP A 531 58.54 -8.92 23.13
CA ASP A 531 57.34 -9.39 23.85
C ASP A 531 56.49 -10.38 23.06
N LEU A 532 57.14 -11.25 22.21
CA LEU A 532 56.42 -12.35 21.51
C LEU A 532 55.97 -13.45 22.48
N LEU A 533 56.58 -13.48 23.63
CA LEU A 533 56.24 -14.33 24.77
C LEU A 533 55.99 -13.43 25.99
N GLY A 534 54.89 -13.63 26.70
CA GLY A 534 54.54 -12.84 27.88
C GLY A 534 53.85 -11.50 27.57
N ASN A 535 53.88 -10.58 28.50
CA ASN A 535 53.18 -9.30 28.51
C ASN A 535 51.67 -9.45 28.31
N VAL A 536 51.14 -9.57 27.07
CA VAL A 536 49.73 -9.87 26.76
C VAL A 536 49.63 -11.05 25.80
N GLU A 537 48.60 -11.86 25.98
CA GLU A 537 48.17 -12.81 24.96
C GLU A 537 47.70 -12.04 23.72
N GLU A 538 47.94 -12.55 22.53
CA GLU A 538 47.66 -11.86 21.31
C GLU A 538 46.62 -12.56 20.45
N TRP A 539 45.58 -11.83 20.02
CA TRP A 539 44.64 -12.33 19.04
C TRP A 539 45.34 -12.73 17.75
N THR A 540 44.99 -13.90 17.21
CA THR A 540 45.49 -14.37 15.92
C THR A 540 44.38 -14.48 14.89
N LEU A 541 44.75 -14.52 13.61
CA LEU A 541 43.82 -14.62 12.51
C LEU A 541 42.94 -15.88 12.62
N ALA A 542 41.64 -15.68 12.54
CA ALA A 542 40.65 -16.78 12.66
C ALA A 542 39.73 -16.85 11.42
N ASP A 543 39.05 -17.98 11.26
CA ASP A 543 37.94 -18.07 10.29
C ASP A 543 36.85 -17.05 10.68
N PRO A 544 36.38 -16.21 9.76
CA PRO A 544 35.30 -15.24 10.03
C PRO A 544 34.01 -15.89 10.58
N ARG A 545 33.74 -17.17 10.24
CA ARG A 545 32.54 -17.90 10.64
C ARG A 545 32.66 -18.60 12.00
N ALA A 546 33.88 -18.72 12.53
CA ALA A 546 34.09 -19.36 13.84
C ALA A 546 33.72 -18.37 14.97
N ASP A 547 33.13 -18.88 16.04
CA ASP A 547 32.84 -18.12 17.27
C ASP A 547 34.08 -17.94 18.15
N GLU A 548 35.12 -18.72 17.92
CA GLU A 548 36.40 -18.69 18.64
C GLU A 548 37.55 -18.29 17.72
N ALA A 549 38.59 -17.74 18.33
CA ALA A 549 39.88 -17.48 17.71
C ALA A 549 40.99 -18.00 18.60
N MET A 550 42.16 -18.26 18.01
CA MET A 550 43.35 -18.61 18.82
C MET A 550 43.95 -17.32 19.39
N VAL A 551 44.37 -17.37 20.62
CA VAL A 551 45.26 -16.40 21.27
C VAL A 551 46.59 -17.05 21.54
N ALA A 552 47.68 -16.31 21.39
CA ALA A 552 49.02 -16.87 21.45
C ALA A 552 50.01 -15.96 22.18
N GLY A 553 51.20 -16.43 22.50
CA GLY A 553 52.30 -15.71 23.10
C GLY A 553 52.36 -15.75 24.64
N GLY A 554 51.25 -16.16 25.31
CA GLY A 554 51.18 -16.06 26.78
C GLY A 554 51.07 -14.61 27.28
N SER A 555 51.07 -14.44 28.61
CA SER A 555 50.96 -13.10 29.24
C SER A 555 51.90 -12.93 30.43
N VAL A 556 51.84 -11.82 31.13
CA VAL A 556 52.55 -11.60 32.41
C VAL A 556 52.28 -12.68 33.46
N GLY A 557 51.14 -13.37 33.38
CA GLY A 557 50.77 -14.48 34.22
C GLY A 557 51.28 -15.86 33.76
N TRP A 558 51.95 -15.93 32.60
CA TRP A 558 52.46 -17.17 32.04
C TRP A 558 53.70 -17.67 32.78
N LEU A 559 53.75 -19.00 33.06
CA LEU A 559 54.83 -19.63 33.82
C LEU A 559 56.09 -19.95 33.01
N ALA A 560 56.16 -19.46 31.76
CA ALA A 560 57.30 -19.64 30.84
C ALA A 560 57.67 -21.13 30.58
N GLU A 561 56.67 -21.95 30.32
CA GLU A 561 56.83 -23.32 29.88
C GLU A 561 57.48 -23.40 28.50
N PRO A 562 58.27 -24.45 28.19
CA PRO A 562 58.83 -24.65 26.86
C PRO A 562 57.73 -24.77 25.77
N GLY A 563 57.93 -24.06 24.63
CA GLY A 563 56.99 -24.04 23.54
C GLY A 563 56.36 -22.66 23.35
N PHE A 564 55.70 -22.46 22.22
CA PHE A 564 54.96 -21.22 21.93
C PHE A 564 53.50 -21.42 22.39
N PRO A 565 53.07 -20.75 23.46
CA PRO A 565 51.76 -20.99 24.02
C PRO A 565 50.68 -20.49 23.07
N ALA A 566 49.62 -21.29 22.91
CA ALA A 566 48.42 -20.91 22.16
C ALA A 566 47.20 -21.65 22.71
N LYS A 567 46.06 -20.97 22.80
CA LYS A 567 44.77 -21.52 23.24
C LYS A 567 43.61 -20.92 22.49
N SER A 568 42.47 -21.59 22.48
CA SER A 568 41.24 -21.02 21.92
C SER A 568 40.59 -20.08 22.94
N ALA A 569 40.01 -18.98 22.41
CA ALA A 569 39.24 -18.01 23.20
C ALA A 569 38.00 -17.56 22.39
N PRO A 570 36.86 -17.33 23.07
CA PRO A 570 35.71 -16.74 22.41
C PRO A 570 36.01 -15.37 21.83
N LYS A 571 35.62 -15.10 20.59
CA LYS A 571 35.90 -13.80 19.92
C LYS A 571 35.36 -12.57 20.66
N ARG A 572 34.38 -12.74 21.56
CA ARG A 572 33.83 -11.69 22.43
C ARG A 572 34.64 -11.47 23.71
N GLU A 573 35.66 -12.28 23.99
CA GLU A 573 36.44 -12.15 25.21
C GLU A 573 37.17 -10.82 25.28
N LYS A 574 37.18 -10.24 26.49
CA LYS A 574 37.92 -9.02 26.83
C LYS A 574 38.64 -9.29 28.16
N SER A 575 39.96 -9.23 28.13
CA SER A 575 40.78 -9.46 29.30
C SER A 575 41.90 -8.41 29.37
N ARG A 576 42.27 -8.03 30.61
CA ARG A 576 43.36 -7.11 30.86
C ARG A 576 44.77 -7.62 30.48
N ILE A 577 44.83 -8.85 30.04
CA ILE A 577 46.07 -9.49 29.57
C ILE A 577 45.92 -10.00 28.16
N LEU A 578 44.93 -9.53 27.41
CA LEU A 578 44.63 -9.94 26.03
C LEU A 578 44.64 -8.68 25.13
N GLY A 579 45.61 -8.64 24.25
CA GLY A 579 45.82 -7.60 23.25
C GLY A 579 46.05 -8.19 21.87
N PHE A 580 46.85 -7.53 21.04
CA PHE A 580 47.20 -8.00 19.69
C PHE A 580 48.38 -7.24 19.10
N ARG A 581 49.00 -7.83 18.07
CA ARG A 581 49.86 -7.11 17.11
C ARG A 581 49.33 -7.33 15.69
N ILE A 582 49.89 -6.59 14.73
CA ILE A 582 49.42 -6.60 13.35
C ILE A 582 50.48 -7.10 12.37
N LEU A 583 50.02 -7.64 11.25
CA LEU A 583 50.84 -8.02 10.12
C LEU A 583 50.38 -7.25 8.90
N VAL A 584 51.34 -6.72 8.14
CA VAL A 584 51.14 -6.00 6.87
C VAL A 584 51.61 -6.90 5.73
N GLU A 585 50.73 -7.10 4.72
CA GLU A 585 51.00 -7.89 3.51
C GLU A 585 51.55 -7.04 2.37
#